data_3d5f8741b2f7779e7a09c15ddccc62f2
#
_entry.id   3d5f8741b2f7779e7a09c15ddccc62f2
#
_cell.length_a   1.000
_cell.length_b   1.000
_cell.length_c   1.000
_cell.angle_alpha   90.00
_cell.angle_beta   90.00
_cell.angle_gamma   90.00
#
_symmetry.space_group_name_H-M   'P 1'
#
loop_
_entity.id
_entity.type
_entity.pdbx_description
1 polymer ?
#
loop_
_entity_poly.entity_id
_entity_poly.type
_entity_poly.pdbx_seq_one_letter_code
_entity_poly.pdbx_strand_id
1 'polypeptide(L)'
;MFSDNLVVVAPDQERSAVSHGLTLHTQLHLKEISADHYVINGTPADCVIFALRHLFVQPPDLVISGINHGANLGDDIMYSGTVAAAREAAHHGVPSIAISQAYDDKPIRFKEGAEFARDMGEAVLRTVLRGEICLNVNIPIRKIKGMKITRQGCAEHTPHFNALDGTEDYGAVPPSPAAGTK
;
A
#
# COMPACT_ATOMS: atom_id res chain seq x y z
N MET A 1 -8.08 1.86 -21.17
CA MET A 1 -9.13 2.38 -20.27
C MET A 1 -9.29 1.33 -19.19
N PHE A 2 -9.05 1.66 -17.93
CA PHE A 2 -9.41 0.74 -16.86
C PHE A 2 -10.89 0.43 -16.97
N SER A 3 -11.22 -0.83 -16.75
CA SER A 3 -12.51 -1.41 -17.05
C SER A 3 -13.66 -0.72 -16.30
N ASP A 4 -14.86 -0.92 -16.81
CA ASP A 4 -16.13 -0.53 -16.17
C ASP A 4 -16.39 -1.33 -14.86
N ASN A 5 -15.49 -2.23 -14.46
CA ASN A 5 -15.58 -3.11 -13.28
C ASN A 5 -14.47 -2.79 -12.27
N LEU A 6 -14.51 -1.61 -11.69
CA LEU A 6 -13.59 -1.20 -10.62
C LEU A 6 -14.31 -1.34 -9.26
N VAL A 7 -13.72 -2.11 -8.36
CA VAL A 7 -14.16 -2.21 -6.97
C VAL A 7 -13.11 -1.58 -6.06
N VAL A 8 -13.54 -0.76 -5.14
CA VAL A 8 -12.68 -0.10 -4.14
C VAL A 8 -13.02 -0.63 -2.76
N VAL A 9 -12.02 -1.14 -2.05
CA VAL A 9 -12.17 -1.55 -0.65
C VAL A 9 -11.06 -0.92 0.17
N ALA A 10 -11.39 -0.22 1.23
CA ALA A 10 -10.44 0.48 2.07
C ALA A 10 -10.71 0.22 3.56
N PRO A 11 -9.70 0.33 4.43
CA PRO A 11 -9.91 0.40 5.87
C PRO A 11 -10.79 1.62 6.24
N ASP A 12 -11.61 1.48 7.27
CA ASP A 12 -12.48 2.56 7.78
C ASP A 12 -11.71 3.69 8.49
N GLN A 13 -10.45 3.44 8.82
CA GLN A 13 -9.55 4.39 9.46
C GLN A 13 -8.10 4.16 9.03
N GLU A 14 -7.25 5.12 9.32
CA GLU A 14 -5.81 5.01 9.05
C GLU A 14 -5.20 3.78 9.76
N ARG A 15 -4.39 3.03 9.03
CA ARG A 15 -3.74 1.78 9.47
C ARG A 15 -2.23 1.83 9.19
N SER A 16 -1.56 2.84 9.74
CA SER A 16 -0.10 2.96 9.61
C SER A 16 0.63 1.90 10.43
N ALA A 17 1.76 1.42 9.90
CA ALA A 17 2.66 0.46 10.53
C ALA A 17 2.00 -0.86 10.99
N VAL A 18 0.91 -1.29 10.34
CA VAL A 18 0.22 -2.55 10.67
C VAL A 18 0.86 -3.78 10.07
N SER A 19 1.90 -3.60 9.26
CA SER A 19 2.57 -4.72 8.58
C SER A 19 1.58 -5.57 7.76
N HIS A 20 1.79 -6.86 7.67
CA HIS A 20 0.88 -7.83 7.04
C HIS A 20 -0.05 -8.48 8.08
N GLY A 21 -0.54 -7.68 9.03
CA GLY A 21 -1.44 -8.17 10.08
C GLY A 21 -2.83 -8.51 9.54
N LEU A 22 -3.45 -9.54 10.12
CA LEU A 22 -4.83 -9.97 9.84
C LEU A 22 -5.69 -9.84 11.09
N THR A 23 -6.96 -9.51 10.88
CA THR A 23 -7.96 -9.41 11.95
C THR A 23 -8.60 -10.78 12.19
N LEU A 24 -8.12 -11.52 13.19
CA LEU A 24 -8.58 -12.90 13.49
C LEU A 24 -9.55 -13.00 14.67
N HIS A 25 -9.53 -12.03 15.58
CA HIS A 25 -10.23 -12.15 16.88
C HIS A 25 -11.41 -11.17 17.03
N THR A 26 -11.65 -10.33 16.06
CA THR A 26 -12.79 -9.40 16.02
C THR A 26 -13.58 -9.56 14.75
N GLN A 27 -14.86 -9.23 14.80
CA GLN A 27 -15.72 -9.28 13.62
C GLN A 27 -15.36 -8.16 12.66
N LEU A 28 -15.28 -8.49 11.38
CA LEU A 28 -15.14 -7.51 10.31
C LEU A 28 -16.52 -7.01 9.89
N HIS A 29 -16.66 -5.70 9.82
CA HIS A 29 -17.86 -5.02 9.37
C HIS A 29 -17.60 -4.33 8.04
N LEU A 30 -18.32 -4.76 7.01
CA LEU A 30 -18.32 -4.12 5.70
C LEU A 30 -19.42 -3.08 5.63
N LYS A 31 -19.11 -1.93 5.07
CA LYS A 31 -20.09 -0.89 4.72
C LYS A 31 -19.86 -0.46 3.28
N GLU A 32 -20.88 -0.56 2.46
CA GLU A 32 -20.90 0.06 1.15
C GLU A 32 -21.18 1.57 1.32
N ILE A 33 -20.32 2.40 0.76
CA ILE A 33 -20.44 3.87 0.83
C ILE A 33 -20.97 4.47 -0.48
N SER A 34 -20.76 3.78 -1.58
CA SER A 34 -21.35 4.05 -2.89
C SER A 34 -21.21 2.79 -3.75
N ALA A 35 -21.77 2.78 -4.95
CA ALA A 35 -21.66 1.63 -5.86
C ALA A 35 -20.20 1.22 -6.02
N ASP A 36 -19.91 -0.06 -5.75
CA ASP A 36 -18.58 -0.67 -5.83
C ASP A 36 -17.48 -0.04 -4.93
N HIS A 37 -17.87 0.77 -3.93
CA HIS A 37 -16.96 1.36 -2.97
C HIS A 37 -17.33 0.92 -1.54
N TYR A 38 -16.39 0.27 -0.88
CA TYR A 38 -16.59 -0.35 0.43
C TYR A 38 -15.54 0.10 1.44
N VAL A 39 -15.94 0.15 2.70
CA VAL A 39 -15.00 0.29 3.82
C VAL A 39 -15.18 -0.88 4.79
N ILE A 40 -14.07 -1.29 5.42
CA ILE A 40 -14.05 -2.39 6.37
C ILE A 40 -13.21 -1.99 7.60
N ASN A 41 -13.62 -2.38 8.79
CA ASN A 41 -12.89 -2.10 10.04
C ASN A 41 -11.65 -2.99 10.26
N GLY A 42 -11.06 -3.48 9.17
CA GLY A 42 -9.89 -4.36 9.16
C GLY A 42 -8.60 -3.66 8.73
N THR A 43 -7.60 -4.48 8.47
CA THR A 43 -6.31 -4.07 7.90
C THR A 43 -6.40 -3.96 6.38
N PRO A 44 -5.39 -3.36 5.71
CA PRO A 44 -5.32 -3.39 4.24
C PRO A 44 -5.29 -4.81 3.64
N ALA A 45 -4.66 -5.77 4.32
CA ALA A 45 -4.67 -7.18 3.91
C ALA A 45 -6.08 -7.79 4.04
N ASP A 46 -6.80 -7.49 5.13
CA ASP A 46 -8.20 -7.93 5.29
C ASP A 46 -9.09 -7.40 4.17
N CYS A 47 -8.89 -6.16 3.73
CA CYS A 47 -9.62 -5.57 2.60
C CYS A 47 -9.45 -6.41 1.33
N VAL A 48 -8.24 -6.85 1.04
CA VAL A 48 -7.94 -7.67 -0.14
C VAL A 48 -8.56 -9.05 -0.01
N ILE A 49 -8.35 -9.74 1.13
CA ILE A 49 -8.93 -11.07 1.37
C ILE A 49 -10.45 -11.01 1.24
N PHE A 50 -11.06 -10.01 1.89
CA PHE A 50 -12.51 -9.85 1.84
C PHE A 50 -13.01 -9.62 0.42
N ALA A 51 -12.37 -8.71 -0.32
CA ALA A 51 -12.73 -8.44 -1.71
C ALA A 51 -12.64 -9.70 -2.58
N LEU A 52 -11.52 -10.41 -2.53
CA LEU A 52 -11.28 -11.60 -3.33
C LEU A 52 -12.23 -12.76 -2.99
N ARG A 53 -12.69 -12.85 -1.76
CA ARG A 53 -13.54 -13.97 -1.30
C ARG A 53 -15.04 -13.68 -1.38
N HIS A 54 -15.45 -12.42 -1.32
CA HIS A 54 -16.85 -12.06 -1.12
C HIS A 54 -17.42 -11.09 -2.17
N LEU A 55 -16.59 -10.26 -2.81
CA LEU A 55 -17.07 -9.28 -3.78
C LEU A 55 -16.89 -9.73 -5.23
N PHE A 56 -15.94 -10.61 -5.48
CA PHE A 56 -15.66 -11.09 -6.83
C PHE A 56 -16.09 -12.55 -7.02
N VAL A 57 -16.82 -12.82 -8.11
CA VAL A 57 -17.12 -14.19 -8.55
C VAL A 57 -15.91 -14.84 -9.23
N GLN A 58 -15.15 -14.03 -9.97
CA GLN A 58 -13.89 -14.41 -10.57
C GLN A 58 -12.79 -13.45 -10.06
N PRO A 59 -11.56 -13.91 -9.84
CA PRO A 59 -10.48 -13.01 -9.41
C PRO A 59 -10.34 -11.82 -10.35
N PRO A 60 -10.04 -10.62 -9.85
CA PRO A 60 -9.76 -9.48 -10.70
C PRO A 60 -8.45 -9.68 -11.46
N ASP A 61 -8.30 -8.99 -12.58
CA ASP A 61 -7.08 -9.06 -13.40
C ASP A 61 -5.88 -8.36 -12.76
N LEU A 62 -6.13 -7.43 -11.84
CA LEU A 62 -5.11 -6.63 -11.16
C LEU A 62 -5.63 -6.08 -9.84
N VAL A 63 -4.76 -6.04 -8.83
CA VAL A 63 -4.98 -5.28 -7.60
C VAL A 63 -3.98 -4.12 -7.52
N ILE A 64 -4.48 -2.91 -7.29
CA ILE A 64 -3.64 -1.74 -6.99
C ILE A 64 -3.92 -1.30 -5.57
N SER A 65 -2.88 -1.25 -4.75
CA SER A 65 -2.93 -0.76 -3.38
C SER A 65 -2.25 0.62 -3.27
N GLY A 66 -2.91 1.58 -2.66
CA GLY A 66 -2.42 2.95 -2.52
C GLY A 66 -3.40 3.98 -3.09
N ILE A 67 -2.99 5.23 -3.28
CA ILE A 67 -1.61 5.73 -3.22
C ILE A 67 -1.25 6.07 -1.77
N ASN A 68 -0.18 5.46 -1.26
CA ASN A 68 0.30 5.74 0.09
C ASN A 68 0.91 7.14 0.19
N HIS A 69 0.61 7.81 1.28
CA HIS A 69 1.26 9.07 1.67
C HIS A 69 2.62 8.75 2.30
N GLY A 70 3.67 8.89 1.54
CA GLY A 70 5.04 8.53 1.92
C GLY A 70 5.57 7.35 1.10
N ALA A 71 6.88 7.33 0.91
CA ALA A 71 7.56 6.23 0.25
C ALA A 71 7.62 4.99 1.15
N ASN A 72 7.61 3.81 0.55
CA ASN A 72 7.86 2.53 1.21
C ASN A 72 9.15 1.94 0.63
N LEU A 73 10.28 2.22 1.24
CA LEU A 73 11.62 1.86 0.80
C LEU A 73 12.36 1.07 1.90
N GLY A 74 13.34 0.25 1.51
CA GLY A 74 14.16 -0.48 2.47
C GLY A 74 13.31 -1.28 3.46
N ASP A 75 13.53 -1.08 4.74
CA ASP A 75 12.87 -1.80 5.81
C ASP A 75 11.41 -1.36 6.04
N ASP A 76 11.01 -0.15 5.58
CA ASP A 76 9.64 0.33 5.66
C ASP A 76 8.65 -0.62 4.95
N ILE A 77 9.13 -1.35 3.94
CA ILE A 77 8.35 -2.36 3.22
C ILE A 77 7.77 -3.41 4.17
N MET A 78 8.50 -3.76 5.23
CA MET A 78 8.07 -4.76 6.22
C MET A 78 6.86 -4.30 7.03
N TYR A 79 6.76 -3.00 7.28
CA TYR A 79 5.73 -2.41 8.13
C TYR A 79 4.55 -1.83 7.33
N SER A 80 4.70 -1.69 6.02
CA SER A 80 3.72 -1.05 5.15
C SER A 80 2.46 -1.88 4.94
N GLY A 81 1.31 -1.36 5.36
CA GLY A 81 0.00 -1.94 5.03
C GLY A 81 -0.30 -1.88 3.53
N THR A 82 0.17 -0.83 2.83
CA THR A 82 0.01 -0.69 1.38
C THR A 82 0.73 -1.80 0.62
N VAL A 83 1.97 -2.10 1.01
CA VAL A 83 2.74 -3.19 0.41
C VAL A 83 2.14 -4.54 0.82
N ALA A 84 1.68 -4.67 2.06
CA ALA A 84 1.04 -5.89 2.55
C ALA A 84 -0.22 -6.26 1.74
N ALA A 85 -1.09 -5.29 1.45
CA ALA A 85 -2.28 -5.51 0.63
C ALA A 85 -1.92 -6.00 -0.78
N ALA A 86 -0.93 -5.40 -1.43
CA ALA A 86 -0.47 -5.87 -2.74
C ALA A 86 0.13 -7.28 -2.67
N ARG A 87 0.94 -7.57 -1.64
CA ARG A 87 1.50 -8.91 -1.42
C ARG A 87 0.42 -9.96 -1.16
N GLU A 88 -0.64 -9.59 -0.44
CA GLU A 88 -1.77 -10.48 -0.19
C GLU A 88 -2.46 -10.85 -1.50
N ALA A 89 -2.71 -9.88 -2.38
CA ALA A 89 -3.27 -10.16 -3.71
C ALA A 89 -2.38 -11.09 -4.53
N ALA A 90 -1.07 -10.82 -4.56
CA ALA A 90 -0.10 -11.68 -5.25
C ALA A 90 -0.09 -13.10 -4.69
N HIS A 91 -0.17 -13.26 -3.37
CA HIS A 91 -0.27 -14.58 -2.71
C HIS A 91 -1.51 -15.36 -3.17
N HIS A 92 -2.59 -14.67 -3.50
CA HIS A 92 -3.79 -15.26 -4.10
C HIS A 92 -3.73 -15.40 -5.63
N GLY A 93 -2.55 -15.23 -6.24
CA GLY A 93 -2.34 -15.40 -7.67
C GLY A 93 -2.82 -14.22 -8.53
N VAL A 94 -3.16 -13.09 -7.93
CA VAL A 94 -3.58 -11.88 -8.63
C VAL A 94 -2.39 -10.92 -8.75
N PRO A 95 -1.97 -10.54 -9.97
CA PRO A 95 -0.95 -9.52 -10.17
C PRO A 95 -1.27 -8.25 -9.38
N SER A 96 -0.27 -7.65 -8.75
CA SER A 96 -0.54 -6.53 -7.86
C SER A 96 0.54 -5.45 -7.89
N ILE A 97 0.12 -4.24 -7.55
CA ILE A 97 0.99 -3.07 -7.49
C ILE A 97 0.72 -2.33 -6.18
N ALA A 98 1.76 -2.11 -5.38
CA ALA A 98 1.76 -1.16 -4.28
C ALA A 98 2.29 0.18 -4.79
N ILE A 99 1.52 1.25 -4.66
CA ILE A 99 1.89 2.60 -5.09
C ILE A 99 2.10 3.47 -3.86
N SER A 100 3.25 4.10 -3.78
CA SER A 100 3.62 5.03 -2.72
C SER A 100 4.17 6.33 -3.32
N GLN A 101 3.81 7.46 -2.76
CA GLN A 101 4.29 8.76 -3.24
C GLN A 101 5.05 9.47 -2.12
N ALA A 102 6.31 9.78 -2.37
CA ALA A 102 7.12 10.57 -1.47
C ALA A 102 6.55 11.99 -1.34
N TYR A 103 6.74 12.61 -0.18
CA TYR A 103 6.25 13.96 0.11
C TYR A 103 7.35 14.83 0.74
N ASP A 104 7.14 16.13 0.72
CA ASP A 104 7.89 17.16 1.44
C ASP A 104 6.89 17.98 2.28
N ASP A 105 7.32 19.11 2.79
CA ASP A 105 6.47 20.01 3.59
C ASP A 105 5.30 20.65 2.81
N LYS A 106 5.14 20.31 1.53
CA LYS A 106 4.05 20.80 0.68
C LYS A 106 2.93 19.78 0.58
N PRO A 107 1.69 20.24 0.35
CA PRO A 107 0.58 19.34 0.09
C PRO A 107 0.86 18.39 -1.07
N ILE A 108 0.67 17.09 -0.86
CA ILE A 108 0.84 16.07 -1.91
C ILE A 108 -0.19 16.30 -3.02
N ARG A 109 0.28 16.22 -4.25
CA ARG A 109 -0.54 16.23 -5.44
C ARG A 109 -0.63 14.81 -6.00
N PHE A 110 -1.63 14.07 -5.57
CA PHE A 110 -1.82 12.67 -6.01
C PHE A 110 -2.20 12.52 -7.49
N LYS A 111 -2.58 13.60 -8.19
CA LYS A 111 -3.04 13.51 -9.58
C LYS A 111 -2.00 12.88 -10.50
N GLU A 112 -0.76 13.38 -10.50
CA GLU A 112 0.33 12.82 -11.32
C GLU A 112 0.64 11.37 -10.94
N GLY A 113 0.59 11.07 -9.63
CA GLY A 113 0.75 9.72 -9.11
C GLY A 113 -0.36 8.77 -9.55
N ALA A 114 -1.60 9.24 -9.57
CA ALA A 114 -2.74 8.45 -10.03
C ALA A 114 -2.70 8.19 -11.54
N GLU A 115 -2.29 9.19 -12.33
CA GLU A 115 -2.08 9.02 -13.79
C GLU A 115 -0.98 7.99 -14.05
N PHE A 116 0.13 8.06 -13.33
CA PHE A 116 1.21 7.08 -13.43
C PHE A 116 0.77 5.67 -12.98
N ALA A 117 0.01 5.57 -11.87
CA ALA A 117 -0.52 4.30 -11.38
C ALA A 117 -1.44 3.64 -12.41
N ARG A 118 -2.29 4.43 -13.07
CA ARG A 118 -3.12 3.96 -14.18
C ARG A 118 -2.27 3.41 -15.32
N ASP A 119 -1.31 4.18 -15.81
CA ASP A 119 -0.48 3.80 -16.96
C ASP A 119 0.34 2.54 -16.65
N MET A 120 0.83 2.41 -15.41
CA MET A 120 1.51 1.21 -14.93
C MET A 120 0.56 0.02 -14.87
N GLY A 121 -0.64 0.19 -14.35
CA GLY A 121 -1.66 -0.87 -14.30
C GLY A 121 -2.02 -1.36 -15.72
N GLU A 122 -2.23 -0.46 -16.67
CA GLU A 122 -2.46 -0.84 -18.06
C GLU A 122 -1.27 -1.58 -18.67
N ALA A 123 -0.03 -1.21 -18.35
CA ALA A 123 1.15 -1.93 -18.80
C ALA A 123 1.21 -3.35 -18.25
N VAL A 124 0.89 -3.52 -16.96
CA VAL A 124 0.82 -4.85 -16.31
C VAL A 124 -0.26 -5.70 -16.96
N LEU A 125 -1.46 -5.17 -17.20
CA LEU A 125 -2.57 -5.89 -17.83
C LEU A 125 -2.26 -6.32 -19.28
N ARG A 126 -1.49 -5.53 -20.02
CA ARG A 126 -1.04 -5.89 -21.39
C ARG A 126 0.08 -6.91 -21.41
N THR A 127 0.83 -7.00 -20.33
CA THR A 127 1.93 -7.96 -20.20
C THR A 127 1.38 -9.24 -19.60
N VAL A 128 1.60 -10.38 -20.24
CA VAL A 128 1.19 -11.68 -19.69
C VAL A 128 2.11 -12.02 -18.49
N LEU A 129 1.94 -11.27 -17.42
CA LEU A 129 2.57 -11.56 -16.15
C LEU A 129 1.75 -12.68 -15.50
N ARG A 130 2.31 -13.88 -15.46
CA ARG A 130 1.70 -15.02 -14.77
C ARG A 130 2.38 -15.22 -13.44
N GLY A 131 1.60 -15.48 -12.39
CA GLY A 131 2.12 -15.85 -11.07
C GLY A 131 2.05 -14.76 -10.03
N GLU A 132 2.70 -14.99 -8.92
CA GLU A 132 2.71 -14.16 -7.72
C GLU A 132 3.56 -12.89 -7.91
N ILE A 133 3.12 -11.97 -8.78
CA ILE A 133 3.85 -10.73 -9.05
C ILE A 133 3.29 -9.62 -8.19
N CYS A 134 4.15 -9.06 -7.35
CA CYS A 134 3.90 -7.86 -6.57
C CYS A 134 4.95 -6.80 -6.91
N LEU A 135 4.53 -5.69 -7.48
CA LEU A 135 5.40 -4.54 -7.76
C LEU A 135 5.26 -3.51 -6.65
N ASN A 136 6.38 -3.11 -6.04
CA ASN A 136 6.42 -1.97 -5.12
C ASN A 136 6.94 -0.74 -5.86
N VAL A 137 6.09 0.23 -6.08
CA VAL A 137 6.38 1.43 -6.87
C VAL A 137 6.42 2.65 -5.98
N ASN A 138 7.52 3.40 -6.04
CA ASN A 138 7.71 4.62 -5.29
C ASN A 138 7.85 5.82 -6.24
N ILE A 139 6.95 6.78 -6.11
CA ILE A 139 6.87 7.98 -6.94
C ILE A 139 7.61 9.11 -6.22
N PRO A 140 8.56 9.79 -6.88
CA PRO A 140 9.32 10.87 -6.26
C PRO A 140 8.48 12.14 -6.07
N ILE A 141 8.91 13.02 -5.17
CA ILE A 141 8.34 14.36 -4.96
C ILE A 141 8.40 15.21 -6.25
N ARG A 142 9.45 15.01 -7.01
CA ARG A 142 9.73 15.79 -8.23
C ARG A 142 9.06 15.16 -9.44
N LYS A 143 8.99 15.93 -10.54
CA LYS A 143 8.47 15.46 -11.83
C LYS A 143 9.07 14.10 -12.21
N ILE A 144 8.18 13.17 -12.58
CA ILE A 144 8.56 11.84 -13.08
C ILE A 144 9.32 12.01 -14.40
N LYS A 145 10.55 11.49 -14.45
CA LYS A 145 11.42 11.55 -15.65
C LYS A 145 11.56 10.21 -16.36
N GLY A 146 11.07 9.15 -15.75
CA GLY A 146 11.18 7.79 -16.23
C GLY A 146 11.04 6.79 -15.09
N MET A 147 11.20 5.53 -15.39
CA MET A 147 11.09 4.41 -14.46
C MET A 147 12.42 3.67 -14.38
N LYS A 148 12.76 3.20 -13.19
CA LYS A 148 13.94 2.39 -12.96
C LYS A 148 13.57 1.20 -12.07
N ILE A 149 13.94 0.00 -12.50
CA ILE A 149 13.84 -1.20 -11.66
C ILE A 149 15.03 -1.19 -10.71
N THR A 150 14.73 -1.40 -9.42
CA THR A 150 15.70 -1.39 -8.34
C THR A 150 15.58 -2.67 -7.50
N ARG A 151 16.49 -2.83 -6.55
CA ARG A 151 16.38 -3.85 -5.50
C ARG A 151 16.06 -3.17 -4.20
N GLN A 152 15.42 -3.89 -3.29
CA GLN A 152 15.22 -3.42 -1.92
C GLN A 152 16.59 -3.17 -1.28
N GLY A 153 16.79 -1.97 -0.76
CA GLY A 153 17.96 -1.61 0.03
C GLY A 153 17.72 -1.93 1.51
N CYS A 154 18.74 -1.75 2.33
CA CYS A 154 18.60 -1.66 3.77
C CYS A 154 18.49 -0.17 4.13
N ALA A 155 17.51 0.20 4.92
CA ALA A 155 17.42 1.51 5.53
C ALA A 155 17.40 1.29 7.05
N GLU A 156 18.32 1.92 7.76
CA GLU A 156 18.31 1.90 9.22
C GLU A 156 17.20 2.84 9.73
N HIS A 157 15.96 2.41 9.60
CA HIS A 157 14.79 3.11 10.14
C HIS A 157 14.17 2.31 11.30
N THR A 158 15.04 1.85 12.20
CA THR A 158 14.55 1.24 13.43
C THR A 158 13.99 2.33 14.33
N PRO A 159 12.70 2.27 14.72
CA PRO A 159 12.17 3.20 15.70
C PRO A 159 12.97 3.07 17.00
N HIS A 160 13.39 4.20 17.56
CA HIS A 160 13.99 4.23 18.88
C HIS A 160 12.88 4.32 19.94
N PHE A 161 13.05 3.60 21.01
CA PHE A 161 12.16 3.69 22.16
C PHE A 161 12.89 4.48 23.25
N ASN A 162 12.35 5.62 23.64
CA ASN A 162 12.84 6.41 24.75
C ASN A 162 11.98 6.12 25.99
N ALA A 163 12.64 5.93 27.14
CA ALA A 163 11.94 5.88 28.39
C ALA A 163 11.21 7.20 28.64
N LEU A 164 9.96 7.10 29.06
CA LEU A 164 9.21 8.27 29.51
C LEU A 164 9.67 8.63 30.92
N ASP A 165 9.86 9.95 31.18
CA ASP A 165 10.46 10.42 32.40
C ASP A 165 9.79 9.83 33.67
N GLY A 166 10.59 9.10 34.45
CA GLY A 166 10.22 8.56 35.76
C GLY A 166 9.29 7.34 35.75
N THR A 167 9.09 6.68 34.62
CA THR A 167 8.25 5.49 34.49
C THR A 167 9.02 4.34 33.84
N GLU A 168 8.49 3.12 33.93
CA GLU A 168 8.94 1.96 33.14
C GLU A 168 8.31 1.94 31.73
N ASP A 169 7.59 3.00 31.34
CA ASP A 169 6.96 3.13 30.04
C ASP A 169 7.95 3.68 28.99
N TYR A 170 7.82 3.20 27.76
CA TYR A 170 8.66 3.60 26.63
C TYR A 170 7.79 4.15 25.49
N GLY A 171 8.12 5.33 25.03
CA GLY A 171 7.49 5.93 23.86
C GLY A 171 8.29 5.64 22.58
N ALA A 172 7.60 5.21 21.53
CA ALA A 172 8.21 5.08 20.22
C ALA A 172 8.50 6.47 19.62
N VAL A 173 9.74 6.72 19.25
CA VAL A 173 10.13 7.90 18.49
C VAL A 173 10.20 7.50 17.02
N PRO A 174 9.36 8.08 16.15
CA PRO A 174 9.46 7.81 14.73
C PRO A 174 10.85 8.16 14.22
N PRO A 175 11.40 7.39 13.29
CA PRO A 175 12.69 7.72 12.68
C PRO A 175 12.60 9.10 12.04
N SER A 176 13.65 9.90 12.18
CA SER A 176 13.75 11.17 11.46
C SER A 176 13.60 10.90 9.96
N PRO A 177 12.84 11.72 9.22
CA PRO A 177 12.76 11.57 7.78
C PRO A 177 14.19 11.60 7.23
N ALA A 178 14.56 10.55 6.49
CA ALA A 178 15.90 10.41 5.94
C ALA A 178 16.25 11.69 5.18
N ALA A 179 17.29 12.37 5.63
CA ALA A 179 17.89 13.49 4.90
C ALA A 179 18.21 12.96 3.50
N GLY A 180 17.54 13.51 2.49
CA GLY A 180 17.47 12.99 1.13
C GLY A 180 18.80 12.41 0.65
N THR A 181 18.78 11.17 0.29
CA THR A 181 19.83 10.55 -0.52
C THR A 181 19.93 11.33 -1.82
N LYS A 182 21.08 11.96 -2.01
CA LYS A 182 21.45 12.75 -3.19
C LYS A 182 21.46 11.92 -4.46
#